data_1f68d029f93b1adafd0fcf9c42e01e3d
#
_entry.id   1f68d029f93b1adafd0fcf9c42e01e3d
#
_cell.length_a   1.000
_cell.length_b   1.000
_cell.length_c   1.000
_cell.angle_alpha   90.00
_cell.angle_beta   90.00
_cell.angle_gamma   90.00
#
_symmetry.space_group_name_H-M   'P 1'
#
loop_
_entity.id
_entity.type
_entity.pdbx_description
1 polymer ?
#
loop_
_entity_poly.entity_id
_entity_poly.type
_entity_poly.pdbx_seq_one_letter_code
_entity_poly.pdbx_strand_id
1 'polypeptide(L)'
;MFFSSPPRNLKPELLDLDDAPFDEVQDSLEDVRLVNRYLGGYRVLLYYIRNFIKRHPLDKEFLVLDLATGSADQPIVVVDMARQLNVKIKVVALDINSKMLNYAHEKIRAYPEIHLVQGDIHSPPFGENSFDVVMNSLSLHHFTRIQAVNILRMADLVSRSGFIINDLHRSRIAYAFILILTRLVTKNRLTRHDAPVSVMNAFTPSEMAEMAQEAGVKCFTVNRHFPYRIGLVSTRKDY
;
A
#
# COMPACT_ATOMS: atom_id res chain seq x y z
N MET A 1 11.85 18.70 22.80
CA MET A 1 10.60 17.90 22.76
C MET A 1 9.77 18.01 21.47
N PHE A 2 10.14 18.84 20.51
CA PHE A 2 9.38 18.99 19.24
C PHE A 2 9.57 17.89 18.20
N PHE A 3 10.56 17.00 18.36
CA PHE A 3 10.97 16.00 17.35
C PHE A 3 10.46 14.57 17.63
N SER A 4 9.76 14.32 18.74
CA SER A 4 9.16 13.00 18.97
C SER A 4 7.87 12.86 18.16
N SER A 5 7.68 11.73 17.51
CA SER A 5 6.41 11.40 16.85
C SER A 5 5.27 11.39 17.88
N PRO A 6 4.09 11.91 17.55
CA PRO A 6 2.95 11.84 18.46
C PRO A 6 2.57 10.37 18.72
N PRO A 7 1.85 10.08 19.82
CA PRO A 7 1.30 8.74 20.05
C PRO A 7 0.41 8.35 18.87
N ARG A 8 0.40 7.04 18.54
CA ARG A 8 -0.43 6.50 17.49
C ARG A 8 -1.90 6.60 17.90
N ASN A 9 -2.73 7.05 16.96
CA ASN A 9 -4.18 7.09 17.11
C ASN A 9 -4.77 5.89 16.34
N LEU A 10 -5.79 5.23 16.84
CA LEU A 10 -6.48 4.13 16.17
C LEU A 10 -7.94 4.52 15.85
N LYS A 11 -8.16 5.80 15.53
CA LYS A 11 -9.49 6.24 15.10
C LYS A 11 -9.81 5.64 13.73
N PRO A 12 -11.03 5.13 13.54
CA PRO A 12 -11.47 4.66 12.23
C PRO A 12 -11.52 5.83 11.24
N GLU A 13 -11.24 5.55 9.99
CA GLU A 13 -11.50 6.46 8.89
C GLU A 13 -12.98 6.36 8.50
N LEU A 14 -13.56 7.45 8.01
CA LEU A 14 -14.97 7.46 7.58
C LEU A 14 -15.18 6.52 6.38
N LEU A 15 -14.16 6.38 5.54
CA LEU A 15 -14.18 5.47 4.40
C LEU A 15 -14.33 3.99 4.85
N ASP A 16 -13.80 3.64 6.03
CA ASP A 16 -13.88 2.28 6.59
C ASP A 16 -15.26 1.94 7.17
N LEU A 17 -16.07 2.95 7.49
CA LEU A 17 -17.39 2.76 8.11
C LEU A 17 -18.47 2.33 7.10
N ASP A 18 -18.19 2.43 5.80
CA ASP A 18 -19.08 2.05 4.70
C ASP A 18 -20.45 2.75 4.67
N ASP A 19 -20.58 3.88 5.38
CA ASP A 19 -21.82 4.65 5.55
C ASP A 19 -21.98 5.80 4.53
N ALA A 20 -20.92 6.09 3.77
CA ALA A 20 -20.93 7.21 2.83
C ALA A 20 -21.60 6.83 1.49
N PRO A 21 -22.27 7.79 0.82
CA PRO A 21 -22.72 7.63 -0.55
C PRO A 21 -21.56 7.26 -1.48
N PHE A 22 -21.83 6.40 -2.46
CA PHE A 22 -20.77 5.83 -3.30
C PHE A 22 -20.07 6.87 -4.16
N ASP A 23 -20.77 7.88 -4.64
CA ASP A 23 -20.21 9.03 -5.36
C ASP A 23 -19.20 9.80 -4.51
N GLU A 24 -19.51 10.04 -3.24
CA GLU A 24 -18.59 10.68 -2.30
C GLU A 24 -17.34 9.81 -2.04
N VAL A 25 -17.51 8.49 -1.97
CA VAL A 25 -16.40 7.53 -1.86
C VAL A 25 -15.52 7.59 -3.12
N GLN A 26 -16.12 7.61 -4.32
CA GLN A 26 -15.36 7.72 -5.58
C GLN A 26 -14.52 8.99 -5.64
N ASP A 27 -15.09 10.13 -5.26
CA ASP A 27 -14.36 11.40 -5.21
C ASP A 27 -13.19 11.34 -4.23
N SER A 28 -13.39 10.71 -3.06
CA SER A 28 -12.31 10.50 -2.08
C SER A 28 -11.19 9.61 -2.62
N LEU A 29 -11.52 8.52 -3.33
CA LEU A 29 -10.54 7.65 -3.97
C LEU A 29 -9.74 8.38 -5.06
N GLU A 30 -10.38 9.28 -5.83
CA GLU A 30 -9.65 10.13 -6.79
C GLU A 30 -8.71 11.10 -6.07
N ASP A 31 -9.10 11.69 -4.95
CA ASP A 31 -8.22 12.51 -4.12
C ASP A 31 -7.01 11.70 -3.63
N VAL A 32 -7.22 10.46 -3.13
CA VAL A 32 -6.14 9.55 -2.73
C VAL A 32 -5.21 9.23 -3.90
N ARG A 33 -5.76 9.00 -5.10
CA ARG A 33 -4.98 8.78 -6.32
C ARG A 33 -4.10 9.99 -6.66
N LEU A 34 -4.62 11.21 -6.53
CA LEU A 34 -3.85 12.44 -6.73
C LEU A 34 -2.74 12.58 -5.68
N VAL A 35 -3.03 12.29 -4.41
CA VAL A 35 -2.02 12.26 -3.33
C VAL A 35 -0.93 11.24 -3.65
N ASN A 36 -1.26 10.04 -4.11
CA ASN A 36 -0.28 9.03 -4.52
C ASN A 36 0.59 9.51 -5.68
N ARG A 37 -0.02 10.16 -6.67
CA ARG A 37 0.67 10.69 -7.85
C ARG A 37 1.64 11.81 -7.50
N TYR A 38 1.20 12.81 -6.72
CA TYR A 38 1.95 14.05 -6.50
C TYR A 38 2.77 14.03 -5.20
N LEU A 39 2.35 13.27 -4.19
CA LEU A 39 3.06 13.13 -2.91
C LEU A 39 3.84 11.81 -2.81
N GLY A 40 4.32 11.31 -3.93
CA GLY A 40 5.36 10.30 -4.00
C GLY A 40 4.95 8.84 -3.77
N GLY A 41 3.65 8.54 -3.57
CA GLY A 41 3.18 7.18 -3.34
C GLY A 41 3.58 6.22 -4.46
N TYR A 42 3.22 6.55 -5.70
CA TYR A 42 3.61 5.74 -6.87
C TYR A 42 5.12 5.69 -7.07
N ARG A 43 5.82 6.83 -6.89
CA ARG A 43 7.27 6.88 -7.07
C ARG A 43 8.00 5.92 -6.13
N VAL A 44 7.60 5.85 -4.86
CA VAL A 44 8.20 4.95 -3.88
C VAL A 44 7.94 3.50 -4.25
N LEU A 45 6.70 3.14 -4.56
CA LEU A 45 6.34 1.78 -4.97
C LEU A 45 7.11 1.36 -6.24
N LEU A 46 7.04 2.17 -7.30
CA LEU A 46 7.67 1.86 -8.59
C LEU A 46 9.20 1.78 -8.50
N TYR A 47 9.83 2.57 -7.61
CA TYR A 47 11.27 2.45 -7.35
C TYR A 47 11.63 1.05 -6.84
N TYR A 48 10.88 0.51 -5.88
CA TYR A 48 11.15 -0.82 -5.32
C TYR A 48 10.75 -1.94 -6.28
N ILE A 49 9.59 -1.88 -6.90
CA ILE A 49 9.15 -2.88 -7.91
C ILE A 49 10.18 -2.98 -9.05
N ARG A 50 10.69 -1.85 -9.55
CA ARG A 50 11.73 -1.84 -10.58
C ARG A 50 13.00 -2.59 -10.14
N ASN A 51 13.37 -2.51 -8.85
CA ASN A 51 14.54 -3.22 -8.33
C ASN A 51 14.31 -4.74 -8.27
N PHE A 52 13.09 -5.20 -8.00
CA PHE A 52 12.73 -6.61 -8.09
C PHE A 52 12.72 -7.08 -9.55
N ILE A 53 12.07 -6.35 -10.45
CA ILE A 53 12.04 -6.67 -11.88
C ILE A 53 13.45 -6.83 -12.49
N LYS A 54 14.40 -5.96 -12.11
CA LYS A 54 15.78 -6.04 -12.62
C LYS A 54 16.51 -7.33 -12.26
N ARG A 55 16.07 -8.02 -11.23
CA ARG A 55 16.66 -9.29 -10.76
C ARG A 55 15.86 -10.50 -11.21
N HIS A 56 14.64 -10.27 -11.73
CA HIS A 56 13.77 -11.34 -12.18
C HIS A 56 14.22 -11.84 -13.58
N PRO A 57 14.16 -13.17 -13.85
CA PRO A 57 14.46 -13.70 -15.18
C PRO A 57 13.51 -13.12 -16.24
N LEU A 58 14.07 -12.59 -17.33
CA LEU A 58 13.32 -11.89 -18.38
C LEU A 58 12.36 -12.80 -19.17
N ASP A 59 12.63 -14.10 -19.19
CA ASP A 59 11.82 -15.12 -19.87
C ASP A 59 10.63 -15.60 -19.06
N LYS A 60 10.54 -15.24 -17.78
CA LYS A 60 9.46 -15.60 -16.86
C LYS A 60 8.47 -14.46 -16.65
N GLU A 61 7.22 -14.81 -16.39
CA GLU A 61 6.19 -13.87 -15.98
C GLU A 61 6.43 -13.43 -14.53
N PHE A 62 6.43 -12.11 -14.27
CA PHE A 62 6.60 -11.54 -12.94
C PHE A 62 5.26 -11.49 -12.22
N LEU A 63 5.10 -12.26 -11.16
CA LEU A 63 3.86 -12.41 -10.40
C LEU A 63 3.85 -11.48 -9.18
N VAL A 64 2.88 -10.59 -9.11
CA VAL A 64 2.72 -9.63 -8.01
C VAL A 64 1.39 -9.85 -7.30
N LEU A 65 1.41 -9.83 -5.97
CA LEU A 65 0.21 -9.74 -5.15
C LEU A 65 0.11 -8.34 -4.55
N ASP A 66 -1.01 -7.67 -4.77
CA ASP A 66 -1.36 -6.41 -4.10
C ASP A 66 -2.38 -6.67 -2.99
N LEU A 67 -2.01 -6.39 -1.77
CA LEU A 67 -2.83 -6.60 -0.57
C LEU A 67 -3.57 -5.32 -0.20
N ALA A 68 -4.88 -5.40 -0.02
CA ALA A 68 -5.80 -4.27 0.20
C ALA A 68 -5.69 -3.25 -0.95
N THR A 69 -6.06 -3.71 -2.14
CA THR A 69 -5.86 -2.97 -3.39
C THR A 69 -6.75 -1.73 -3.54
N GLY A 70 -7.87 -1.67 -2.84
CA GLY A 70 -8.84 -0.57 -2.95
C GLY A 70 -9.33 -0.38 -4.40
N SER A 71 -9.03 0.78 -4.97
CA SER A 71 -9.38 1.14 -6.36
C SER A 71 -8.47 0.56 -7.45
N ALA A 72 -7.50 -0.29 -7.10
CA ALA A 72 -6.48 -0.88 -7.98
C ALA A 72 -5.59 0.16 -8.71
N ASP A 73 -5.45 1.37 -8.20
CA ASP A 73 -4.60 2.40 -8.78
C ASP A 73 -3.11 2.02 -8.74
N GLN A 74 -2.67 1.30 -7.70
CA GLN A 74 -1.30 0.80 -7.56
C GLN A 74 -0.98 -0.30 -8.59
N PRO A 75 -1.80 -1.37 -8.76
CA PRO A 75 -1.67 -2.33 -9.84
C PRO A 75 -1.56 -1.70 -11.22
N ILE A 76 -2.41 -0.71 -11.52
CA ILE A 76 -2.39 -0.02 -12.82
C ILE A 76 -1.01 0.60 -13.10
N VAL A 77 -0.46 1.39 -12.19
CA VAL A 77 0.85 2.03 -12.41
C VAL A 77 2.01 1.02 -12.46
N VAL A 78 1.88 -0.12 -11.78
CA VAL A 78 2.85 -1.21 -11.83
C VAL A 78 2.83 -1.90 -13.21
N VAL A 79 1.63 -2.20 -13.75
CA VAL A 79 1.47 -2.77 -15.08
C VAL A 79 1.96 -1.81 -16.16
N ASP A 80 1.62 -0.51 -16.06
CA ASP A 80 2.11 0.51 -17.01
C ASP A 80 3.64 0.54 -17.06
N MET A 81 4.30 0.47 -15.89
CA MET A 81 5.75 0.39 -15.84
C MET A 81 6.29 -0.91 -16.44
N ALA A 82 5.66 -2.06 -16.18
CA ALA A 82 6.08 -3.35 -16.73
C ALA A 82 5.96 -3.36 -18.26
N ARG A 83 4.88 -2.82 -18.81
CA ARG A 83 4.67 -2.63 -20.26
C ARG A 83 5.79 -1.77 -20.87
N GLN A 84 6.17 -0.64 -20.23
CA GLN A 84 7.28 0.22 -20.66
C GLN A 84 8.63 -0.49 -20.64
N LEU A 85 8.81 -1.44 -19.72
CA LEU A 85 10.04 -2.25 -19.58
C LEU A 85 10.02 -3.53 -20.41
N ASN A 86 8.94 -3.81 -21.17
CA ASN A 86 8.71 -5.05 -21.91
C ASN A 86 8.79 -6.31 -21.02
N VAL A 87 8.31 -6.21 -19.78
CA VAL A 87 8.25 -7.32 -18.82
C VAL A 87 6.86 -7.91 -18.80
N LYS A 88 6.76 -9.24 -18.95
CA LYS A 88 5.51 -9.95 -18.75
C LYS A 88 5.16 -9.93 -17.26
N ILE A 89 3.98 -9.43 -16.92
CA ILE A 89 3.53 -9.29 -15.53
C ILE A 89 2.11 -9.79 -15.37
N LYS A 90 1.84 -10.31 -14.19
CA LYS A 90 0.49 -10.61 -13.72
C LYS A 90 0.35 -10.08 -12.30
N VAL A 91 -0.71 -9.34 -12.03
CA VAL A 91 -1.01 -8.78 -10.71
C VAL A 91 -2.31 -9.38 -10.20
N VAL A 92 -2.26 -10.00 -9.04
CA VAL A 92 -3.45 -10.37 -8.27
C VAL A 92 -3.69 -9.27 -7.26
N ALA A 93 -4.87 -8.64 -7.33
CA ALA A 93 -5.25 -7.51 -6.52
C ALA A 93 -6.36 -7.94 -5.54
N LEU A 94 -6.00 -8.08 -4.27
CA LEU A 94 -6.86 -8.60 -3.22
C LEU A 94 -7.43 -7.47 -2.37
N ASP A 95 -8.74 -7.49 -2.15
CA ASP A 95 -9.42 -6.62 -1.20
C ASP A 95 -10.60 -7.35 -0.55
N ILE A 96 -10.94 -6.98 0.68
CA ILE A 96 -12.09 -7.54 1.38
C ILE A 96 -13.41 -6.87 0.95
N ASN A 97 -13.33 -5.61 0.54
CA ASN A 97 -14.49 -4.78 0.23
C ASN A 97 -14.95 -4.97 -1.22
N SER A 98 -16.10 -5.65 -1.40
CA SER A 98 -16.67 -5.90 -2.72
C SER A 98 -17.06 -4.64 -3.49
N LYS A 99 -17.44 -3.54 -2.80
CA LYS A 99 -17.76 -2.26 -3.46
C LYS A 99 -16.51 -1.65 -4.07
N MET A 100 -15.36 -1.73 -3.36
CA MET A 100 -14.06 -1.29 -3.87
C MET A 100 -13.65 -2.12 -5.08
N LEU A 101 -13.80 -3.45 -5.03
CA LEU A 101 -13.50 -4.33 -6.15
C LEU A 101 -14.39 -4.07 -7.36
N ASN A 102 -15.66 -3.77 -7.18
CA ASN A 102 -16.55 -3.38 -8.27
C ASN A 102 -16.09 -2.08 -8.94
N TYR A 103 -15.68 -1.09 -8.15
CA TYR A 103 -15.09 0.15 -8.67
C TYR A 103 -13.77 -0.11 -9.39
N ALA A 104 -12.89 -0.91 -8.80
CA ALA A 104 -11.62 -1.32 -9.40
C ALA A 104 -11.84 -2.04 -10.74
N HIS A 105 -12.87 -2.91 -10.85
CA HIS A 105 -13.20 -3.63 -12.07
C HIS A 105 -13.43 -2.70 -13.26
N GLU A 106 -14.12 -1.60 -13.06
CA GLU A 106 -14.33 -0.59 -14.10
C GLU A 106 -13.02 0.08 -14.53
N LYS A 107 -12.12 0.33 -13.57
CA LYS A 107 -10.84 1.00 -13.81
C LYS A 107 -9.84 0.11 -14.58
N ILE A 108 -9.88 -1.20 -14.35
CA ILE A 108 -8.90 -2.15 -14.93
C ILE A 108 -9.32 -2.76 -16.27
N ARG A 109 -10.43 -2.35 -16.89
CA ARG A 109 -10.92 -2.92 -18.17
C ARG A 109 -9.86 -2.98 -19.29
N ALA A 110 -8.90 -2.04 -19.28
CA ALA A 110 -7.79 -2.01 -20.25
C ALA A 110 -6.53 -2.76 -19.77
N TYR A 111 -6.62 -3.48 -18.65
CA TYR A 111 -5.48 -4.12 -17.98
C TYR A 111 -5.75 -5.61 -17.73
N PRO A 112 -5.67 -6.45 -18.77
CA PRO A 112 -5.91 -7.90 -18.65
C PRO A 112 -4.90 -8.60 -17.73
N GLU A 113 -3.79 -7.95 -17.41
CA GLU A 113 -2.78 -8.44 -16.47
C GLU A 113 -3.23 -8.38 -15.01
N ILE A 114 -4.31 -7.62 -14.68
CA ILE A 114 -4.79 -7.43 -13.31
C ILE A 114 -6.01 -8.31 -13.04
N HIS A 115 -5.93 -9.13 -11.99
CA HIS A 115 -6.98 -10.04 -11.56
C HIS A 115 -7.45 -9.67 -10.16
N LEU A 116 -8.72 -9.29 -10.01
CA LEU A 116 -9.32 -8.96 -8.73
C LEU A 116 -9.72 -10.22 -7.97
N VAL A 117 -9.42 -10.26 -6.68
CA VAL A 117 -9.80 -11.34 -5.77
C VAL A 117 -10.40 -10.74 -4.51
N GLN A 118 -11.60 -11.18 -4.15
CA GLN A 118 -12.17 -10.82 -2.84
C GLN A 118 -11.60 -11.73 -1.77
N GLY A 119 -11.00 -11.16 -0.73
CA GLY A 119 -10.40 -11.93 0.35
C GLY A 119 -9.87 -11.08 1.50
N ASP A 120 -9.62 -11.75 2.62
CA ASP A 120 -9.07 -11.12 3.81
C ASP A 120 -7.52 -11.10 3.75
N ILE A 121 -6.93 -9.93 3.96
CA ILE A 121 -5.48 -9.72 4.03
C ILE A 121 -4.83 -10.56 5.16
N HIS A 122 -5.58 -10.88 6.22
CA HIS A 122 -5.09 -11.68 7.34
C HIS A 122 -4.99 -13.18 7.02
N SER A 123 -5.75 -13.65 6.02
CA SER A 123 -5.79 -15.04 5.58
C SER A 123 -5.98 -15.11 4.06
N PRO A 124 -5.03 -14.58 3.28
CA PRO A 124 -5.14 -14.59 1.83
C PRO A 124 -5.15 -16.04 1.32
N PRO A 125 -5.98 -16.38 0.32
CA PRO A 125 -6.17 -17.76 -0.14
C PRO A 125 -5.01 -18.22 -1.06
N PHE A 126 -3.77 -17.95 -0.66
CA PHE A 126 -2.58 -18.26 -1.44
C PHE A 126 -1.57 -19.08 -0.63
N GLY A 127 -0.92 -20.04 -1.28
CA GLY A 127 0.13 -20.84 -0.67
C GLY A 127 1.45 -20.08 -0.51
N GLU A 128 2.39 -20.72 0.18
CA GLU A 128 3.75 -20.21 0.34
C GLU A 128 4.43 -20.02 -1.01
N ASN A 129 5.24 -18.97 -1.13
CA ASN A 129 6.03 -18.67 -2.33
C ASN A 129 5.21 -18.65 -3.63
N SER A 130 3.95 -18.18 -3.59
CA SER A 130 3.07 -18.14 -4.76
C SER A 130 3.35 -16.93 -5.67
N PHE A 131 3.90 -15.86 -5.14
CA PHE A 131 4.17 -14.61 -5.87
C PHE A 131 5.65 -14.25 -5.82
N ASP A 132 6.15 -13.60 -6.85
CA ASP A 132 7.53 -13.09 -6.83
C ASP A 132 7.67 -11.95 -5.83
N VAL A 133 6.72 -11.03 -5.82
CA VAL A 133 6.67 -9.92 -4.86
C VAL A 133 5.25 -9.72 -4.32
N VAL A 134 5.16 -9.41 -3.04
CA VAL A 134 3.94 -8.91 -2.40
C VAL A 134 4.07 -7.43 -2.17
N MET A 135 3.07 -6.64 -2.50
CA MET A 135 3.01 -5.22 -2.20
C MET A 135 1.78 -4.88 -1.37
N ASN A 136 1.91 -3.86 -0.55
CA ASN A 136 0.82 -3.26 0.20
C ASN A 136 1.08 -1.75 0.29
N SER A 137 0.10 -0.95 -0.07
CA SER A 137 0.24 0.50 -0.07
C SER A 137 -0.94 1.17 0.61
N LEU A 138 -0.64 2.09 1.54
CA LEU A 138 -1.63 2.92 2.23
C LEU A 138 -2.74 2.14 2.91
N SER A 139 -2.41 1.01 3.51
CA SER A 139 -3.41 0.24 4.26
C SER A 139 -2.89 -0.29 5.60
N LEU A 140 -1.57 -0.45 5.79
CA LEU A 140 -1.05 -1.03 7.03
C LEU A 140 -1.40 -0.19 8.26
N HIS A 141 -1.58 1.11 8.11
CA HIS A 141 -1.95 2.03 9.17
C HIS A 141 -3.39 1.84 9.71
N HIS A 142 -4.27 1.14 9.00
CA HIS A 142 -5.62 0.79 9.50
C HIS A 142 -5.59 -0.30 10.56
N PHE A 143 -4.51 -1.10 10.63
CA PHE A 143 -4.43 -2.28 11.48
C PHE A 143 -3.75 -2.00 12.82
N THR A 144 -4.15 -2.74 13.85
CA THR A 144 -3.41 -2.76 15.12
C THR A 144 -1.98 -3.27 14.92
N ARG A 145 -1.07 -3.02 15.88
CA ARG A 145 0.30 -3.53 15.79
C ARG A 145 0.35 -5.05 15.59
N ILE A 146 -0.47 -5.79 16.34
CA ILE A 146 -0.51 -7.28 16.26
C ILE A 146 -0.96 -7.73 14.86
N GLN A 147 -2.00 -7.11 14.33
CA GLN A 147 -2.49 -7.39 12.98
C GLN A 147 -1.43 -7.05 11.92
N ALA A 148 -0.78 -5.89 12.04
CA ALA A 148 0.28 -5.47 11.12
C ALA A 148 1.45 -6.47 11.11
N VAL A 149 1.90 -6.96 12.28
CA VAL A 149 2.91 -8.02 12.38
C VAL A 149 2.48 -9.30 11.65
N ASN A 150 1.23 -9.71 11.79
CA ASN A 150 0.70 -10.88 11.09
C ASN A 150 0.64 -10.67 9.58
N ILE A 151 0.25 -9.47 9.11
CA ILE A 151 0.26 -9.12 7.68
C ILE A 151 1.69 -9.18 7.12
N LEU A 152 2.69 -8.64 7.83
CA LEU A 152 4.09 -8.72 7.41
C LEU A 152 4.59 -10.17 7.32
N ARG A 153 4.20 -11.01 8.29
CA ARG A 153 4.53 -12.45 8.28
C ARG A 153 3.90 -13.17 7.10
N MET A 154 2.62 -12.88 6.79
CA MET A 154 1.93 -13.44 5.64
C MET A 154 2.52 -12.94 4.32
N ALA A 155 2.84 -11.66 4.20
CA ALA A 155 3.49 -11.11 3.02
C ALA A 155 4.85 -11.78 2.76
N ASP A 156 5.64 -12.02 3.82
CA ASP A 156 6.91 -12.75 3.70
C ASP A 156 6.69 -14.22 3.29
N LEU A 157 5.70 -14.90 3.87
CA LEU A 157 5.39 -16.30 3.61
C LEU A 157 5.00 -16.55 2.15
N VAL A 158 4.11 -15.71 1.58
CA VAL A 158 3.58 -15.93 0.23
C VAL A 158 4.48 -15.36 -0.88
N SER A 159 5.51 -14.56 -0.54
CA SER A 159 6.46 -14.01 -1.50
C SER A 159 7.68 -14.91 -1.69
N ARG A 160 8.19 -15.02 -2.94
CA ARG A 160 9.45 -15.70 -3.28
C ARG A 160 10.66 -14.81 -3.07
N SER A 161 10.57 -13.56 -3.50
CA SER A 161 11.69 -12.61 -3.54
C SER A 161 11.64 -11.62 -2.40
N GLY A 162 10.46 -11.32 -1.88
CA GLY A 162 10.23 -10.39 -0.78
C GLY A 162 8.94 -9.59 -0.93
N PHE A 163 8.79 -8.57 -0.09
CA PHE A 163 7.61 -7.73 -0.10
C PHE A 163 7.96 -6.24 0.05
N ILE A 164 6.99 -5.40 -0.30
CA ILE A 164 7.07 -3.94 -0.22
C ILE A 164 5.86 -3.43 0.56
N ILE A 165 6.09 -2.71 1.65
CA ILE A 165 5.08 -1.89 2.31
C ILE A 165 5.42 -0.43 2.03
N ASN A 166 4.48 0.29 1.42
CA ASN A 166 4.58 1.72 1.12
C ASN A 166 3.49 2.47 1.89
N ASP A 167 3.83 3.07 3.01
CA ASP A 167 2.83 3.70 3.87
C ASP A 167 3.24 5.11 4.32
N LEU A 168 2.34 5.77 5.03
CA LEU A 168 2.54 7.09 5.60
C LEU A 168 3.53 7.05 6.76
N HIS A 169 4.16 8.20 7.03
CA HIS A 169 5.02 8.41 8.18
C HIS A 169 4.33 9.27 9.22
N ARG A 170 4.06 8.72 10.41
CA ARG A 170 3.48 9.49 11.52
C ARG A 170 4.42 10.60 11.98
N SER A 171 3.99 11.85 11.79
CA SER A 171 4.75 13.03 12.15
C SER A 171 3.80 14.20 12.40
N ARG A 172 4.11 15.05 13.40
CA ARG A 172 3.36 16.30 13.66
C ARG A 172 3.36 17.23 12.45
N ILE A 173 4.49 17.30 11.75
CA ILE A 173 4.62 18.16 10.56
C ILE A 173 3.81 17.57 9.40
N ALA A 174 3.85 16.25 9.18
CA ALA A 174 3.01 15.59 8.19
C ALA A 174 1.53 15.82 8.45
N TYR A 175 1.11 15.71 9.71
CA TYR A 175 -0.27 15.97 10.12
C TYR A 175 -0.69 17.41 9.80
N ALA A 176 0.10 18.40 10.22
CA ALA A 176 -0.20 19.80 9.94
C ALA A 176 -0.23 20.10 8.43
N PHE A 177 0.72 19.54 7.69
CA PHE A 177 0.80 19.67 6.24
C PHE A 177 -0.45 19.11 5.56
N ILE A 178 -0.84 17.86 5.85
CA ILE A 178 -1.99 17.24 5.18
C ILE A 178 -3.31 17.90 5.60
N LEU A 179 -3.42 18.34 6.86
CA LEU A 179 -4.58 19.07 7.36
C LEU A 179 -4.82 20.38 6.59
N ILE A 180 -3.76 21.11 6.30
CA ILE A 180 -3.85 22.35 5.51
C ILE A 180 -4.10 22.01 4.05
N LEU A 181 -3.35 21.08 3.49
CA LEU A 181 -3.44 20.70 2.09
C LEU A 181 -4.86 20.27 1.70
N THR A 182 -5.46 19.37 2.47
CA THR A 182 -6.81 18.86 2.17
C THR A 182 -7.87 19.94 2.24
N ARG A 183 -7.72 20.93 3.12
CA ARG A 183 -8.65 22.07 3.17
C ARG A 183 -8.55 23.00 1.96
N LEU A 184 -7.36 23.08 1.35
CA LEU A 184 -7.11 23.92 0.17
C LEU A 184 -7.50 23.25 -1.14
N VAL A 185 -7.30 21.93 -1.26
CA VAL A 185 -7.37 21.24 -2.56
C VAL A 185 -8.64 20.42 -2.78
N THR A 186 -9.37 20.05 -1.73
CA THR A 186 -10.61 19.26 -1.88
C THR A 186 -11.74 19.81 -1.01
N LYS A 187 -12.98 19.57 -1.43
CA LYS A 187 -14.20 19.82 -0.65
C LYS A 187 -14.80 18.53 -0.06
N ASN A 188 -14.27 17.37 -0.48
CA ASN A 188 -14.76 16.08 -0.03
C ASN A 188 -14.55 15.92 1.49
N ARG A 189 -15.62 15.62 2.24
CA ARG A 189 -15.57 15.53 3.71
C ARG A 189 -14.79 14.30 4.16
N LEU A 190 -14.85 13.18 3.40
CA LEU A 190 -14.11 11.96 3.70
C LEU A 190 -12.61 12.26 3.63
N THR A 191 -12.12 12.79 2.52
CA THR A 191 -10.70 13.13 2.35
C THR A 191 -10.23 14.12 3.42
N ARG A 192 -11.02 15.15 3.75
CA ARG A 192 -10.66 16.15 4.77
C ARG A 192 -10.56 15.58 6.18
N HIS A 193 -11.36 14.56 6.48
CA HIS A 193 -11.33 13.85 7.76
C HIS A 193 -10.24 12.78 7.77
N ASP A 194 -10.25 11.91 6.76
CA ASP A 194 -9.47 10.68 6.78
C ASP A 194 -7.98 10.92 6.57
N ALA A 195 -7.57 11.82 5.68
CA ALA A 195 -6.16 12.02 5.41
C ALA A 195 -5.33 12.45 6.65
N PRO A 196 -5.80 13.39 7.53
CA PRO A 196 -5.15 13.65 8.80
C PRO A 196 -5.20 12.44 9.78
N VAL A 197 -6.30 11.70 9.80
CA VAL A 197 -6.46 10.49 10.65
C VAL A 197 -5.47 9.43 10.22
N SER A 198 -5.35 9.13 8.92
CA SER A 198 -4.37 8.18 8.36
C SER A 198 -2.94 8.52 8.77
N VAL A 199 -2.54 9.80 8.72
CA VAL A 199 -1.22 10.22 9.19
C VAL A 199 -1.01 9.93 10.68
N MET A 200 -2.04 10.12 11.52
CA MET A 200 -1.94 9.84 12.96
C MET A 200 -2.03 8.34 13.29
N ASN A 201 -2.66 7.56 12.43
CA ASN A 201 -2.72 6.10 12.50
C ASN A 201 -1.44 5.43 11.97
N ALA A 202 -0.66 6.12 11.15
CA ALA A 202 0.56 5.58 10.54
C ALA A 202 1.61 5.17 11.57
N PHE A 203 2.49 4.28 11.18
CA PHE A 203 3.64 3.86 11.98
C PHE A 203 4.83 4.81 11.79
N THR A 204 5.77 4.76 12.71
CA THR A 204 7.09 5.38 12.56
C THR A 204 8.06 4.38 11.92
N PRO A 205 9.22 4.82 11.37
CA PRO A 205 10.22 3.90 10.84
C PRO A 205 10.74 2.90 11.88
N SER A 206 10.88 3.31 13.14
CA SER A 206 11.30 2.41 14.23
C SER A 206 10.25 1.34 14.51
N GLU A 207 8.97 1.73 14.62
CA GLU A 207 7.86 0.78 14.80
C GLU A 207 7.76 -0.21 13.63
N MET A 208 7.95 0.26 12.38
CA MET A 208 7.98 -0.62 11.20
C MET A 208 9.12 -1.63 11.27
N ALA A 209 10.32 -1.20 11.69
CA ALA A 209 11.46 -2.10 11.84
C ALA A 209 11.24 -3.14 12.95
N GLU A 210 10.72 -2.71 14.10
CA GLU A 210 10.36 -3.61 15.21
C GLU A 210 9.32 -4.65 14.79
N MET A 211 8.27 -4.22 14.08
CA MET A 211 7.23 -5.14 13.57
C MET A 211 7.78 -6.15 12.57
N ALA A 212 8.70 -5.75 11.69
CA ALA A 212 9.34 -6.66 10.76
C ALA A 212 10.20 -7.71 11.48
N GLN A 213 10.92 -7.32 12.53
CA GLN A 213 11.66 -8.25 13.38
C GLN A 213 10.73 -9.21 14.13
N GLU A 214 9.65 -8.70 14.71
CA GLU A 214 8.62 -9.48 15.42
C GLU A 214 7.90 -10.46 14.48
N ALA A 215 7.71 -10.08 13.22
CA ALA A 215 7.18 -10.95 12.16
C ALA A 215 8.15 -12.06 11.75
N GLY A 216 9.43 -12.00 12.15
CA GLY A 216 10.46 -12.99 11.79
C GLY A 216 11.11 -12.70 10.42
N VAL A 217 10.91 -11.53 9.84
CA VAL A 217 11.52 -11.14 8.56
C VAL A 217 13.03 -10.99 8.72
N LYS A 218 13.81 -11.79 7.98
CA LYS A 218 15.27 -11.89 8.19
C LYS A 218 16.07 -10.74 7.55
N CYS A 219 15.67 -10.34 6.34
CA CYS A 219 16.39 -9.32 5.57
C CYS A 219 15.41 -8.23 5.14
N PHE A 220 15.51 -7.06 5.73
CA PHE A 220 14.65 -5.92 5.37
C PHE A 220 15.37 -4.59 5.53
N THR A 221 14.84 -3.58 4.89
CA THR A 221 15.22 -2.17 5.05
C THR A 221 13.98 -1.33 5.29
N VAL A 222 14.14 -0.29 6.13
CA VAL A 222 13.10 0.72 6.33
C VAL A 222 13.66 2.07 5.95
N ASN A 223 13.10 2.68 4.92
CA ASN A 223 13.57 3.95 4.37
C ASN A 223 12.47 5.02 4.45
N ARG A 224 12.89 6.24 4.78
CA ARG A 224 12.02 7.42 4.68
C ARG A 224 12.08 7.98 3.27
N HIS A 225 10.93 8.34 2.73
CA HIS A 225 10.80 8.99 1.43
C HIS A 225 10.06 10.32 1.57
N PHE A 226 10.52 11.30 0.78
CA PHE A 226 9.85 12.60 0.71
C PHE A 226 8.60 12.54 -0.20
N PRO A 227 7.49 13.20 0.21
CA PRO A 227 7.20 13.77 1.52
C PRO A 227 6.51 12.73 2.44
N TYR A 228 7.05 12.50 3.65
CA TYR A 228 6.42 11.73 4.73
C TYR A 228 5.89 10.32 4.37
N ARG A 229 6.68 9.56 3.59
CA ARG A 229 6.42 8.15 3.28
C ARG A 229 7.46 7.24 3.92
N ILE A 230 7.06 6.01 4.19
CA ILE A 230 7.94 4.92 4.63
C ILE A 230 7.85 3.80 3.61
N GLY A 231 9.02 3.31 3.17
CA GLY A 231 9.13 2.06 2.45
C GLY A 231 9.79 1.02 3.37
N LEU A 232 9.05 0.00 3.79
CA LEU A 232 9.61 -1.21 4.37
C LEU A 232 9.69 -2.25 3.26
N VAL A 233 10.90 -2.74 3.00
CA VAL A 233 11.15 -3.70 1.93
C VAL A 233 11.91 -4.90 2.47
N SER A 234 11.34 -6.08 2.31
CA SER A 234 12.03 -7.35 2.54
C SER A 234 12.62 -7.85 1.23
N THR A 235 13.80 -8.47 1.33
CA THR A 235 14.43 -9.17 0.20
C THR A 235 14.97 -10.51 0.69
N ARG A 236 14.73 -11.60 -0.04
CA ARG A 236 15.32 -12.90 0.26
C ARG A 236 16.73 -13.00 -0.32
N LYS A 237 17.66 -13.65 0.42
CA LYS A 237 19.09 -13.69 0.08
C LYS A 237 19.41 -14.43 -1.24
N ASP A 238 18.52 -15.28 -1.69
CA ASP A 238 18.72 -16.11 -2.89
C ASP A 238 18.16 -15.45 -4.16
N TYR A 239 17.91 -14.14 -4.07
CA TYR A 239 17.36 -13.34 -5.16
C TYR A 239 18.26 -12.17 -5.55
#